data_08a847f8482d8481800ab90e772943b2
#
_entry.id   08a847f8482d8481800ab90e772943b2
#
_cell.length_a   1.000
_cell.length_b   1.000
_cell.length_c   1.000
_cell.angle_alpha   90.00
_cell.angle_beta   90.00
_cell.angle_gamma   90.00
#
_symmetry.space_group_name_H-M   'P 1'
#
loop_
_entity.id
_entity.type
_entity.pdbx_description
1 polymer ?
#
loop_
_entity_poly.entity_id
_entity_poly.type
_entity_poly.pdbx_seq_one_letter_code
_entity_poly.pdbx_strand_id
1 'polypeptide(L)'
;MTRIRRLSAACVLVSLAALATGCTGIRGEAAFDEQFIDMMVPHHESAIAMAEMAQERAEHPELRSLADDIVAAQSGEIEQLRRWRSEWFGSSDTPSMDQMPMLPGMSMPPGHSMSGGTMDMTSELDGLRGTSEFDRDFIDAMIRHHEQAVEAARLALDASDRDEIRDLAQAIIEAQTSEIQQLEEWRADWY
;
A
#
# COMPACT_ATOMS: atom_id res chain seq x y z
N MET A 1 -73.66 -10.83 49.24
CA MET A 1 -72.37 -11.45 49.50
C MET A 1 -71.72 -11.70 48.13
N THR A 2 -70.92 -10.76 47.61
CA THR A 2 -70.37 -10.75 46.26
C THR A 2 -68.88 -11.09 46.34
N ARG A 3 -68.41 -12.21 45.78
CA ARG A 3 -67.02 -12.64 45.75
C ARG A 3 -66.31 -11.99 44.56
N ILE A 4 -65.33 -11.15 44.84
CA ILE A 4 -64.44 -10.56 43.86
C ILE A 4 -63.37 -11.61 43.53
N ARG A 5 -63.31 -12.03 42.26
CA ARG A 5 -62.22 -12.86 41.71
C ARG A 5 -61.07 -11.93 41.29
N ARG A 6 -59.90 -12.14 41.89
CA ARG A 6 -58.64 -11.47 41.48
C ARG A 6 -58.09 -12.19 40.28
N LEU A 7 -57.93 -11.50 39.15
CA LEU A 7 -57.20 -11.95 38.00
C LEU A 7 -55.70 -11.61 38.20
N SER A 8 -54.88 -12.65 38.22
CA SER A 8 -53.44 -12.52 38.25
C SER A 8 -52.94 -12.32 36.81
N ALA A 9 -52.38 -11.16 36.52
CA ALA A 9 -51.69 -10.87 35.26
C ALA A 9 -50.29 -11.49 35.32
N ALA A 10 -50.05 -12.51 34.50
CA ALA A 10 -48.71 -13.04 34.27
C ALA A 10 -47.98 -12.15 33.26
N CYS A 11 -46.94 -11.44 33.71
CA CYS A 11 -46.00 -10.76 32.84
C CYS A 11 -45.11 -11.79 32.16
N VAL A 12 -45.31 -11.99 30.87
CA VAL A 12 -44.38 -12.72 30.01
C VAL A 12 -43.24 -11.76 29.64
N LEU A 13 -42.08 -11.93 30.23
CA LEU A 13 -40.85 -11.28 29.83
C LEU A 13 -40.36 -11.97 28.55
N VAL A 14 -40.57 -11.34 27.41
CA VAL A 14 -39.92 -11.72 26.14
C VAL A 14 -38.51 -11.18 26.18
N SER A 15 -37.53 -12.05 26.46
CA SER A 15 -36.12 -11.73 26.35
C SER A 15 -35.75 -11.63 24.87
N LEU A 16 -35.57 -10.40 24.38
CA LEU A 16 -35.05 -10.14 23.05
C LEU A 16 -33.51 -10.40 23.13
N ALA A 17 -33.09 -11.61 22.78
CA ALA A 17 -31.69 -11.90 22.51
C ALA A 17 -31.30 -11.21 21.20
N ALA A 18 -30.65 -10.05 21.29
CA ALA A 18 -30.02 -9.40 20.15
C ALA A 18 -28.87 -10.29 19.67
N LEU A 19 -29.08 -10.93 18.53
CA LEU A 19 -28.02 -11.61 17.77
C LEU A 19 -27.07 -10.52 17.22
N ALA A 20 -26.03 -10.19 17.98
CA ALA A 20 -24.89 -9.43 17.48
C ALA A 20 -23.99 -10.38 16.68
N THR A 21 -24.42 -10.75 15.49
CA THR A 21 -23.60 -11.46 14.51
C THR A 21 -23.30 -10.51 13.36
N GLY A 22 -22.03 -10.13 13.18
CA GLY A 22 -21.53 -9.70 11.90
C GLY A 22 -21.03 -8.26 11.76
N CYS A 23 -20.20 -7.73 12.68
CA CYS A 23 -19.50 -6.46 12.45
C CYS A 23 -17.98 -6.54 12.63
N THR A 24 -17.40 -7.73 12.78
CA THR A 24 -15.95 -7.88 12.93
C THR A 24 -15.22 -7.92 11.58
N GLY A 25 -15.83 -8.41 10.51
CA GLY A 25 -15.27 -8.44 9.17
C GLY A 25 -15.09 -7.02 8.59
N ILE A 26 -16.17 -6.26 8.53
CA ILE A 26 -16.20 -4.91 7.90
C ILE A 26 -15.19 -3.92 8.53
N ARG A 27 -14.91 -4.03 9.84
CA ARG A 27 -13.92 -3.18 10.51
C ARG A 27 -12.48 -3.61 10.19
N GLY A 28 -12.23 -4.89 9.96
CA GLY A 28 -10.93 -5.42 9.60
C GLY A 28 -10.52 -5.05 8.18
N GLU A 29 -11.45 -5.15 7.25
CA GLU A 29 -11.27 -4.84 5.83
C GLU A 29 -11.08 -3.34 5.59
N ALA A 30 -11.94 -2.50 6.19
CA ALA A 30 -11.78 -1.06 6.11
C ALA A 30 -10.45 -0.58 6.73
N ALA A 31 -9.98 -1.26 7.81
CA ALA A 31 -8.67 -0.97 8.39
C ALA A 31 -7.52 -1.41 7.47
N PHE A 32 -7.68 -2.49 6.70
CA PHE A 32 -6.69 -2.94 5.73
C PHE A 32 -6.58 -1.95 4.56
N ASP A 33 -7.70 -1.52 3.99
CA ASP A 33 -7.71 -0.56 2.87
C ASP A 33 -7.06 0.77 3.25
N GLU A 34 -7.33 1.28 4.45
CA GLU A 34 -6.67 2.48 4.97
C GLU A 34 -5.15 2.27 5.10
N GLN A 35 -4.72 1.14 5.66
CA GLN A 35 -3.30 0.80 5.79
C GLN A 35 -2.63 0.61 4.43
N PHE A 36 -3.33 0.01 3.46
CA PHE A 36 -2.82 -0.14 2.10
C PHE A 36 -2.55 1.22 1.45
N ILE A 37 -3.49 2.16 1.57
CA ILE A 37 -3.32 3.52 1.05
C ILE A 37 -2.18 4.23 1.79
N ASP A 38 -2.15 4.16 3.14
CA ASP A 38 -1.15 4.79 3.98
C ASP A 38 0.27 4.23 3.76
N MET A 39 0.38 2.98 3.29
CA MET A 39 1.64 2.36 2.88
C MET A 39 2.00 2.74 1.43
N MET A 40 1.07 2.60 0.49
CA MET A 40 1.37 2.70 -0.94
C MET A 40 1.68 4.13 -1.39
N VAL A 41 1.06 5.15 -0.78
CA VAL A 41 1.35 6.55 -1.12
C VAL A 41 2.81 6.93 -0.83
N PRO A 42 3.35 6.82 0.40
CA PRO A 42 4.76 7.14 0.65
C PRO A 42 5.73 6.20 -0.08
N HIS A 43 5.33 4.96 -0.36
CA HIS A 43 6.10 4.05 -1.20
C HIS A 43 6.24 4.59 -2.62
N HIS A 44 5.16 5.00 -3.27
CA HIS A 44 5.20 5.62 -4.60
C HIS A 44 5.95 6.95 -4.61
N GLU A 45 5.83 7.77 -3.57
CA GLU A 45 6.63 9.00 -3.43
C GLU A 45 8.13 8.71 -3.42
N SER A 46 8.56 7.61 -2.80
CA SER A 46 9.96 7.16 -2.83
C SER A 46 10.40 6.74 -4.23
N ALA A 47 9.59 5.96 -4.96
CA ALA A 47 9.89 5.59 -6.34
C ALA A 47 10.02 6.81 -7.26
N ILE A 48 9.11 7.77 -7.14
CA ILE A 48 9.16 9.03 -7.89
C ILE A 48 10.47 9.77 -7.59
N ALA A 49 10.86 9.90 -6.32
CA ALA A 49 12.11 10.56 -5.95
C ALA A 49 13.35 9.85 -6.50
N MET A 50 13.35 8.50 -6.55
CA MET A 50 14.42 7.73 -7.22
C MET A 50 14.41 7.95 -8.74
N ALA A 51 13.24 7.94 -9.37
CA ALA A 51 13.07 8.15 -10.80
C ALA A 51 13.51 9.56 -11.23
N GLU A 52 13.17 10.60 -10.47
CA GLU A 52 13.65 11.96 -10.70
C GLU A 52 15.20 12.04 -10.68
N MET A 53 15.87 11.31 -9.78
CA MET A 53 17.33 11.21 -9.83
C MET A 53 17.83 10.49 -11.08
N ALA A 54 17.11 9.48 -11.58
CA ALA A 54 17.47 8.79 -12.82
C ALA A 54 17.28 9.67 -14.06
N GLN A 55 16.27 10.51 -14.11
CA GLN A 55 16.10 11.51 -15.19
C GLN A 55 17.32 12.44 -15.29
N GLU A 56 17.93 12.81 -14.16
CA GLU A 56 19.07 13.72 -14.12
C GLU A 56 20.41 13.02 -14.30
N ARG A 57 20.59 11.80 -13.77
CA ARG A 57 21.89 11.16 -13.57
C ARG A 57 22.15 9.92 -14.42
N ALA A 58 21.09 9.23 -14.87
CA ALA A 58 21.29 7.98 -15.62
C ALA A 58 22.09 8.21 -16.91
N GLU A 59 23.04 7.35 -17.18
CA GLU A 59 23.85 7.38 -18.41
C GLU A 59 23.06 6.77 -19.58
N HIS A 60 22.32 5.66 -19.31
CA HIS A 60 21.51 5.00 -20.33
C HIS A 60 20.17 5.75 -20.57
N PRO A 61 19.87 6.13 -21.82
CA PRO A 61 18.62 6.82 -22.13
C PRO A 61 17.38 5.97 -21.87
N GLU A 62 17.49 4.66 -21.90
CA GLU A 62 16.42 3.71 -21.58
C GLU A 62 15.98 3.85 -20.12
N LEU A 63 16.92 4.03 -19.18
CA LEU A 63 16.59 4.28 -17.78
C LEU A 63 15.89 5.63 -17.58
N ARG A 64 16.31 6.66 -18.31
CA ARG A 64 15.59 7.95 -18.26
C ARG A 64 14.18 7.84 -18.78
N SER A 65 13.97 7.08 -19.85
CA SER A 65 12.61 6.83 -20.37
C SER A 65 11.73 6.08 -19.39
N LEU A 66 12.26 5.01 -18.76
CA LEU A 66 11.55 4.29 -17.70
C LEU A 66 11.24 5.19 -16.52
N ALA A 67 12.18 6.06 -16.13
CA ALA A 67 11.96 7.03 -15.05
C ALA A 67 10.82 8.00 -15.36
N ASP A 68 10.70 8.48 -16.61
CA ASP A 68 9.57 9.31 -17.03
C ASP A 68 8.24 8.57 -16.90
N ASP A 69 8.20 7.28 -17.31
CA ASP A 69 7.01 6.44 -17.21
C ASP A 69 6.62 6.16 -15.75
N ILE A 70 7.58 5.85 -14.87
CA ILE A 70 7.37 5.66 -13.43
C ILE A 70 6.78 6.93 -12.78
N VAL A 71 7.38 8.10 -13.05
CA VAL A 71 6.88 9.37 -12.49
C VAL A 71 5.43 9.63 -12.93
N ALA A 72 5.13 9.43 -14.21
CA ALA A 72 3.79 9.67 -14.73
C ALA A 72 2.75 8.70 -14.16
N ALA A 73 3.03 7.40 -14.14
CA ALA A 73 2.11 6.37 -13.66
C ALA A 73 1.87 6.52 -12.15
N GLN A 74 2.93 6.54 -11.34
CA GLN A 74 2.80 6.54 -9.88
C GLN A 74 2.27 7.86 -9.32
N SER A 75 2.48 9.00 -10.00
CA SER A 75 1.82 10.26 -9.64
C SER A 75 0.29 10.15 -9.77
N GLY A 76 -0.19 9.53 -10.84
CA GLY A 76 -1.63 9.29 -11.04
C GLY A 76 -2.23 8.36 -9.98
N GLU A 77 -1.50 7.31 -9.60
CA GLU A 77 -1.91 6.38 -8.56
C GLU A 77 -1.95 7.03 -7.18
N ILE A 78 -0.97 7.87 -6.82
CA ILE A 78 -0.98 8.67 -5.59
C ILE A 78 -2.22 9.57 -5.52
N GLU A 79 -2.54 10.29 -6.61
CA GLU A 79 -3.72 11.14 -6.65
C GLU A 79 -5.02 10.33 -6.45
N GLN A 80 -5.09 9.14 -7.02
CA GLN A 80 -6.23 8.24 -6.87
C GLN A 80 -6.35 7.71 -5.44
N LEU A 81 -5.26 7.22 -4.86
CA LEU A 81 -5.21 6.73 -3.48
C LEU A 81 -5.59 7.82 -2.47
N ARG A 82 -5.07 9.04 -2.63
CA ARG A 82 -5.42 10.18 -1.76
C ARG A 82 -6.89 10.60 -1.88
N ARG A 83 -7.47 10.54 -3.09
CA ARG A 83 -8.91 10.75 -3.26
C ARG A 83 -9.72 9.71 -2.48
N TRP A 84 -9.41 8.42 -2.65
CA TRP A 84 -10.09 7.35 -1.93
C TRP A 84 -9.90 7.47 -0.42
N ARG A 85 -8.70 7.83 0.05
CA ARG A 85 -8.46 8.06 1.47
C ARG A 85 -9.37 9.16 2.03
N SER A 86 -9.49 10.26 1.30
CA SER A 86 -10.38 11.36 1.69
C SER A 86 -11.85 10.96 1.69
N GLU A 87 -12.29 10.24 0.66
CA GLU A 87 -13.69 9.83 0.50
C GLU A 87 -14.12 8.77 1.52
N TRP A 88 -13.25 7.81 1.83
CA TRP A 88 -13.61 6.67 2.67
C TRP A 88 -13.24 6.85 4.14
N PHE A 89 -12.20 7.61 4.44
CA PHE A 89 -11.63 7.76 5.78
C PHE A 89 -11.59 9.22 6.27
N GLY A 90 -12.02 10.18 5.46
CA GLY A 90 -12.27 11.56 5.86
C GLY A 90 -11.05 12.50 5.84
N SER A 91 -9.87 12.02 5.44
CA SER A 91 -8.66 12.85 5.21
C SER A 91 -7.84 12.25 4.07
N SER A 92 -7.21 13.10 3.27
CA SER A 92 -6.22 12.71 2.27
C SER A 92 -4.79 12.61 2.83
N ASP A 93 -4.59 12.92 4.12
CA ASP A 93 -3.27 12.89 4.76
C ASP A 93 -2.78 11.45 4.90
N THR A 94 -1.56 11.20 4.45
CA THR A 94 -0.88 9.91 4.54
C THR A 94 0.44 10.07 5.32
N PRO A 95 0.99 8.99 5.89
CA PRO A 95 2.32 9.03 6.50
C PRO A 95 3.39 9.53 5.52
N SER A 96 4.50 10.01 6.06
CA SER A 96 5.69 10.37 5.29
C SER A 96 6.57 9.13 5.00
N MET A 97 7.49 9.24 4.04
CA MET A 97 8.39 8.15 3.62
C MET A 97 9.22 7.56 4.77
N ASP A 98 9.59 8.36 5.78
CA ASP A 98 10.31 7.91 6.98
C ASP A 98 9.43 7.21 8.01
N GLN A 99 8.12 7.20 7.82
CA GLN A 99 7.11 6.62 8.71
C GLN A 99 6.12 5.70 7.99
N MET A 100 6.52 5.11 6.89
CA MET A 100 5.67 4.21 6.11
C MET A 100 5.26 2.98 6.92
N PRO A 101 3.96 2.70 7.09
CA PRO A 101 3.51 1.50 7.80
C PRO A 101 3.75 0.25 6.96
N MET A 102 3.98 -0.88 7.64
CA MET A 102 4.01 -2.19 6.98
C MET A 102 2.62 -2.82 7.01
N LEU A 103 2.21 -3.44 5.91
CA LEU A 103 0.98 -4.23 5.91
C LEU A 103 1.17 -5.53 6.70
N PRO A 104 0.12 -6.03 7.37
CA PRO A 104 0.14 -7.36 7.97
C PRO A 104 0.46 -8.44 6.92
N GLY A 105 1.50 -9.21 7.16
CA GLY A 105 1.93 -10.28 6.25
C GLY A 105 3.03 -9.90 5.26
N MET A 106 3.42 -8.63 5.15
CA MET A 106 4.59 -8.24 4.34
C MET A 106 5.90 -8.75 4.94
N SER A 107 6.79 -9.14 4.05
CA SER A 107 8.17 -9.51 4.38
C SER A 107 9.03 -8.25 4.58
N MET A 108 9.98 -8.30 5.51
CA MET A 108 10.98 -7.24 5.63
C MET A 108 11.99 -7.32 4.48
N PRO A 109 12.18 -6.24 3.73
CA PRO A 109 13.21 -6.21 2.70
C PRO A 109 14.61 -6.27 3.31
N PRO A 110 15.58 -6.92 2.64
CA PRO A 110 16.97 -6.91 3.08
C PRO A 110 17.54 -5.48 3.17
N GLY A 111 18.17 -5.17 4.30
CA GLY A 111 18.82 -3.87 4.50
C GLY A 111 17.95 -2.79 5.15
N HIS A 112 16.65 -3.02 5.35
CA HIS A 112 15.77 -2.11 6.07
C HIS A 112 15.66 -2.50 7.55
N SER A 113 15.43 -1.51 8.40
CA SER A 113 15.16 -1.71 9.83
C SER A 113 13.81 -1.10 10.20
N MET A 114 13.09 -1.78 11.09
CA MET A 114 11.83 -1.26 11.63
C MET A 114 12.08 -0.45 12.89
N SER A 115 11.41 0.68 12.97
CA SER A 115 11.29 1.46 14.20
C SER A 115 9.81 1.66 14.52
N GLY A 116 9.34 1.03 15.61
CA GLY A 116 7.94 1.22 16.04
C GLY A 116 6.85 0.69 15.09
N GLY A 117 7.19 -0.22 14.16
CA GLY A 117 6.24 -0.76 13.17
C GLY A 117 6.21 -0.01 11.83
N THR A 118 7.08 0.97 11.66
CA THR A 118 7.24 1.73 10.41
C THR A 118 8.59 1.45 9.75
N MET A 119 8.66 1.59 8.45
CA MET A 119 9.85 1.48 7.63
C MET A 119 10.26 2.86 7.10
N ASP A 120 11.57 3.11 7.07
CA ASP A 120 12.15 4.33 6.51
C ASP A 120 12.61 4.08 5.08
N MET A 121 11.93 4.70 4.11
CA MET A 121 12.24 4.61 2.68
C MET A 121 13.30 5.64 2.23
N THR A 122 13.70 6.57 3.10
CA THR A 122 14.67 7.61 2.74
C THR A 122 16.11 7.07 2.62
N SER A 123 16.40 5.93 3.25
CA SER A 123 17.73 5.31 3.20
C SER A 123 18.14 4.85 1.79
N GLU A 124 17.20 4.41 0.95
CA GLU A 124 17.46 4.07 -0.46
C GLU A 124 17.85 5.31 -1.27
N LEU A 125 17.15 6.42 -1.04
CA LEU A 125 17.46 7.70 -1.68
C LEU A 125 18.86 8.19 -1.33
N ASP A 126 19.26 8.06 -0.06
CA ASP A 126 20.60 8.46 0.40
C ASP A 126 21.69 7.58 -0.22
N GLY A 127 21.45 6.28 -0.37
CA GLY A 127 22.32 5.36 -1.10
C GLY A 127 22.55 5.81 -2.54
N LEU A 128 21.47 6.11 -3.27
CA LEU A 128 21.55 6.56 -4.67
C LEU A 128 22.21 7.93 -4.83
N ARG A 129 22.04 8.85 -3.88
CA ARG A 129 22.73 10.17 -3.91
C ARG A 129 24.24 10.02 -3.86
N GLY A 130 24.74 9.07 -3.09
CA GLY A 130 26.18 8.89 -2.81
C GLY A 130 26.91 8.00 -3.81
N THR A 131 26.23 7.28 -4.68
CA THR A 131 26.86 6.30 -5.57
C THR A 131 27.58 6.92 -6.78
N SER A 132 28.66 6.27 -7.22
CA SER A 132 29.37 6.54 -8.47
C SER A 132 28.95 5.62 -9.64
N GLU A 133 28.20 4.54 -9.37
CA GLU A 133 27.69 3.59 -10.35
C GLU A 133 26.16 3.69 -10.42
N PHE A 134 25.68 4.89 -10.76
CA PHE A 134 24.29 5.26 -10.57
C PHE A 134 23.30 4.31 -11.25
N ASP A 135 23.51 4.00 -12.54
CA ASP A 135 22.55 3.18 -13.30
C ASP A 135 22.40 1.78 -12.71
N ARG A 136 23.51 1.14 -12.34
CA ARG A 136 23.49 -0.18 -11.71
C ARG A 136 22.76 -0.15 -10.36
N ASP A 137 23.13 0.82 -9.52
CA ASP A 137 22.59 0.91 -8.17
C ASP A 137 21.11 1.34 -8.18
N PHE A 138 20.71 2.17 -9.18
CA PHE A 138 19.31 2.49 -9.44
C PHE A 138 18.51 1.25 -9.84
N ILE A 139 19.02 0.44 -10.79
CA ILE A 139 18.38 -0.80 -11.21
C ILE A 139 18.17 -1.72 -10.00
N ASP A 140 19.24 -1.98 -9.24
CA ASP A 140 19.19 -2.86 -8.06
C ASP A 140 18.22 -2.33 -6.97
N ALA A 141 18.14 -1.02 -6.77
CA ALA A 141 17.22 -0.40 -5.83
C ALA A 141 15.77 -0.47 -6.31
N MET A 142 15.50 -0.12 -7.58
CA MET A 142 14.15 -0.08 -8.13
C MET A 142 13.53 -1.47 -8.26
N ILE A 143 14.32 -2.50 -8.57
CA ILE A 143 13.84 -3.90 -8.55
C ILE A 143 13.30 -4.24 -7.15
N ARG A 144 14.11 -4.03 -6.09
CA ARG A 144 13.67 -4.32 -4.72
C ARG A 144 12.45 -3.50 -4.30
N HIS A 145 12.41 -2.24 -4.69
CA HIS A 145 11.30 -1.34 -4.43
C HIS A 145 10.01 -1.85 -5.07
N HIS A 146 10.05 -2.22 -6.34
CA HIS A 146 8.90 -2.77 -7.04
C HIS A 146 8.43 -4.13 -6.50
N GLU A 147 9.35 -5.00 -6.10
CA GLU A 147 9.01 -6.27 -5.43
C GLU A 147 8.16 -6.06 -4.19
N GLN A 148 8.43 -5.01 -3.40
CA GLN A 148 7.64 -4.66 -2.21
C GLN A 148 6.22 -4.20 -2.57
N ALA A 149 6.06 -3.36 -3.60
CA ALA A 149 4.74 -2.94 -4.04
C ALA A 149 3.94 -4.13 -4.61
N VAL A 150 4.57 -5.03 -5.35
CA VAL A 150 3.93 -6.25 -5.86
C VAL A 150 3.49 -7.17 -4.71
N GLU A 151 4.31 -7.32 -3.64
CA GLU A 151 3.91 -8.06 -2.45
C GLU A 151 2.70 -7.41 -1.76
N ALA A 152 2.74 -6.10 -1.54
CA ALA A 152 1.63 -5.35 -0.94
C ALA A 152 0.34 -5.45 -1.77
N ALA A 153 0.45 -5.34 -3.10
CA ALA A 153 -0.68 -5.45 -4.00
C ALA A 153 -1.29 -6.86 -4.00
N ARG A 154 -0.48 -7.92 -3.89
CA ARG A 154 -1.00 -9.28 -3.72
C ARG A 154 -1.78 -9.45 -2.42
N LEU A 155 -1.30 -8.89 -1.32
CA LEU A 155 -2.05 -8.87 -0.05
C LEU A 155 -3.37 -8.11 -0.20
N ALA A 156 -3.40 -7.02 -0.97
CA ALA A 156 -4.62 -6.26 -1.23
C ALA A 156 -5.65 -7.06 -2.06
N LEU A 157 -5.22 -7.88 -3.02
CA LEU A 157 -6.12 -8.79 -3.75
C LEU A 157 -6.80 -9.81 -2.83
N ASP A 158 -6.10 -10.25 -1.79
CA ASP A 158 -6.59 -11.27 -0.86
C ASP A 158 -7.43 -10.67 0.28
N ALA A 159 -7.14 -9.44 0.72
CA ALA A 159 -7.67 -8.87 1.95
C ALA A 159 -8.68 -7.74 1.76
N SER A 160 -8.70 -7.05 0.60
CA SER A 160 -9.66 -5.99 0.33
C SER A 160 -10.93 -6.52 -0.34
N ASP A 161 -12.09 -6.04 0.14
CA ASP A 161 -13.38 -6.27 -0.53
C ASP A 161 -13.77 -5.14 -1.49
N ARG A 162 -12.98 -4.06 -1.57
CA ARG A 162 -13.23 -2.95 -2.50
C ARG A 162 -12.70 -3.29 -3.89
N ASP A 163 -13.58 -3.28 -4.88
CA ASP A 163 -13.19 -3.54 -6.27
C ASP A 163 -12.15 -2.51 -6.74
N GLU A 164 -12.26 -1.24 -6.31
CA GLU A 164 -11.33 -0.17 -6.66
C GLU A 164 -9.89 -0.46 -6.18
N ILE A 165 -9.71 -0.95 -4.96
CA ILE A 165 -8.40 -1.35 -4.42
C ILE A 165 -7.87 -2.58 -5.16
N ARG A 166 -8.71 -3.56 -5.43
CA ARG A 166 -8.34 -4.78 -6.14
C ARG A 166 -7.93 -4.50 -7.58
N ASP A 167 -8.66 -3.63 -8.28
CA ASP A 167 -8.34 -3.22 -9.66
C ASP A 167 -7.00 -2.48 -9.71
N LEU A 168 -6.75 -1.55 -8.79
CA LEU A 168 -5.47 -0.87 -8.68
C LEU A 168 -4.33 -1.85 -8.32
N ALA A 169 -4.56 -2.76 -7.37
CA ALA A 169 -3.57 -3.76 -6.98
C ALA A 169 -3.19 -4.67 -8.16
N GLN A 170 -4.16 -5.09 -8.97
CA GLN A 170 -3.91 -5.86 -10.19
C GLN A 170 -3.07 -5.07 -11.20
N ALA A 171 -3.39 -3.78 -11.42
CA ALA A 171 -2.64 -2.90 -12.31
C ALA A 171 -1.19 -2.69 -11.84
N ILE A 172 -0.98 -2.48 -10.52
CA ILE A 172 0.36 -2.38 -9.92
C ILE A 172 1.16 -3.67 -10.16
N ILE A 173 0.56 -4.85 -9.93
CA ILE A 173 1.25 -6.13 -10.16
C ILE A 173 1.68 -6.26 -11.62
N GLU A 174 0.81 -5.97 -12.57
CA GLU A 174 1.10 -6.11 -14.00
C GLU A 174 2.19 -5.13 -14.44
N ALA A 175 2.05 -3.84 -14.11
CA ALA A 175 3.01 -2.81 -14.51
C ALA A 175 4.39 -3.06 -13.87
N GLN A 176 4.45 -3.19 -12.56
CA GLN A 176 5.73 -3.28 -11.86
C GLN A 176 6.43 -4.63 -12.05
N THR A 177 5.69 -5.73 -12.30
CA THR A 177 6.34 -6.99 -12.72
C THR A 177 7.00 -6.84 -14.10
N SER A 178 6.38 -6.12 -15.04
CA SER A 178 6.98 -5.84 -16.35
C SER A 178 8.23 -4.97 -16.23
N GLU A 179 8.19 -3.95 -15.37
CA GLU A 179 9.33 -3.06 -15.11
C GLU A 179 10.49 -3.81 -14.42
N ILE A 180 10.21 -4.70 -13.47
CA ILE A 180 11.22 -5.57 -12.86
C ILE A 180 11.91 -6.40 -13.93
N GLN A 181 11.16 -7.08 -14.81
CA GLN A 181 11.74 -7.91 -15.88
C GLN A 181 12.66 -7.08 -16.80
N GLN A 182 12.23 -5.88 -17.16
CA GLN A 182 13.04 -4.99 -18.00
C GLN A 182 14.32 -4.53 -17.30
N LEU A 183 14.24 -4.18 -16.01
CA LEU A 183 15.39 -3.82 -15.20
C LEU A 183 16.37 -4.98 -15.03
N GLU A 184 15.88 -6.21 -14.82
CA GLU A 184 16.69 -7.43 -14.73
C GLU A 184 17.42 -7.71 -16.05
N GLU A 185 16.75 -7.55 -17.20
CA GLU A 185 17.35 -7.68 -18.52
C GLU A 185 18.49 -6.66 -18.69
N TRP A 186 18.26 -5.38 -18.42
CA TRP A 186 19.29 -4.36 -18.49
C TRP A 186 20.43 -4.60 -17.49
N ARG A 187 20.10 -5.08 -16.29
CA ARG A 187 21.11 -5.45 -15.28
C ARG A 187 22.08 -6.53 -15.79
N ALA A 188 21.55 -7.54 -16.50
CA ALA A 188 22.33 -8.63 -17.08
C ALA A 188 23.11 -8.22 -18.33
N ASP A 189 22.56 -7.32 -19.14
CA ASP A 189 23.14 -6.90 -20.41
C ASP A 189 24.27 -5.87 -20.24
N TRP A 190 24.16 -4.99 -19.22
CA TRP A 190 25.09 -3.88 -19.05
C TRP A 190 26.18 -4.15 -18.00
N TYR A 191 25.97 -5.09 -17.07
CA TYR A 191 26.84 -5.35 -15.91
C TYR A 191 27.05 -6.86 -15.66
#